data_cb07e7a53cab7dfb3b3d1ac34e874e16
#
_entry.id   cb07e7a53cab7dfb3b3d1ac34e874e16
#
_cell.length_a   1.000
_cell.length_b   1.000
_cell.length_c   1.000
_cell.angle_alpha   90.00
_cell.angle_beta   90.00
_cell.angle_gamma   90.00
#
_symmetry.space_group_name_H-M   'P 1'
#
loop_
_entity.id
_entity.type
_entity.pdbx_description
1 polymer ?
#
loop_
_entity_poly.entity_id
_entity_poly.type
_entity_poly.pdbx_seq_one_letter_code
_entity_poly.pdbx_strand_id
1 'polypeptide(L)'
;MNNLEEIKFQNKFDYFAKMYGFIARSMMEAGGKRGERAVREAVIRYGRDLGEGIRKAYLELGKKTNLHTLFQMEPCCGTDPRFKRNIIKDTEEVQLQEVYHCPLAEVWKREDCTEAGRCYCEELAHSLLDAYTDGRGQANVSNSMTCDRDFFCRFAFYLRPANMDEDQKEQCFGNRGEESGRSGQYPVPSFVRSSGCGGRGIFRPGWTGSSGRWPGPVPGGCR
;
A
#
# COMPACT_ATOMS: atom_id res chain seq x y z
N MET A 1 -13.02 6.31 19.60
CA MET A 1 -13.33 7.31 18.54
C MET A 1 -14.82 7.63 18.65
N ASN A 2 -15.24 8.88 18.57
CA ASN A 2 -16.66 9.18 18.53
C ASN A 2 -17.20 8.89 17.11
N ASN A 3 -18.52 8.70 16.98
CA ASN A 3 -19.16 8.34 15.71
C ASN A 3 -18.81 9.30 14.55
N LEU A 4 -18.63 10.60 14.84
CA LEU A 4 -18.29 11.60 13.82
C LEU A 4 -16.86 11.44 13.27
N GLU A 5 -15.89 11.12 14.12
CA GLU A 5 -14.51 10.88 13.70
C GLU A 5 -14.39 9.60 12.85
N GLU A 6 -15.15 8.59 13.19
CA GLU A 6 -15.25 7.36 12.41
C GLU A 6 -15.85 7.60 11.03
N ILE A 7 -16.97 8.34 10.94
CA ILE A 7 -17.60 8.72 9.67
C ILE A 7 -16.63 9.56 8.80
N LYS A 8 -15.92 10.52 9.39
CA LYS A 8 -14.94 11.32 8.67
C LYS A 8 -13.79 10.47 8.13
N PHE A 9 -13.34 9.48 8.91
CA PHE A 9 -12.27 8.58 8.49
C PHE A 9 -12.72 7.68 7.33
N GLN A 10 -13.90 7.06 7.45
CA GLN A 10 -14.49 6.23 6.39
C GLN A 10 -14.68 7.03 5.09
N ASN A 11 -15.20 8.26 5.18
CA ASN A 11 -15.36 9.13 4.02
C ASN A 11 -14.03 9.44 3.33
N LYS A 12 -12.95 9.72 4.09
CA LYS A 12 -11.62 9.96 3.50
C LYS A 12 -11.12 8.73 2.75
N PHE A 13 -11.32 7.55 3.31
CA PHE A 13 -10.92 6.28 2.71
C PHE A 13 -11.69 6.01 1.40
N ASP A 14 -12.99 6.21 1.41
CA ASP A 14 -13.84 6.06 0.23
C ASP A 14 -13.49 7.08 -0.87
N TYR A 15 -13.20 8.34 -0.49
CA TYR A 15 -12.76 9.34 -1.46
C TYR A 15 -11.41 8.99 -2.09
N PHE A 16 -10.47 8.48 -1.31
CA PHE A 16 -9.20 7.98 -1.86
C PHE A 16 -9.45 6.87 -2.88
N ALA A 17 -10.28 5.87 -2.52
CA ALA A 17 -10.60 4.76 -3.40
C ALA A 17 -11.27 5.22 -4.70
N LYS A 18 -12.24 6.16 -4.62
CA LYS A 18 -12.91 6.74 -5.79
C LYS A 18 -11.93 7.53 -6.66
N MET A 19 -11.16 8.43 -6.06
CA MET A 19 -10.20 9.26 -6.79
C MET A 19 -9.19 8.41 -7.55
N TYR A 20 -8.58 7.43 -6.87
CA TYR A 20 -7.68 6.49 -7.51
C TYR A 20 -8.37 5.73 -8.65
N GLY A 21 -9.54 5.14 -8.35
CA GLY A 21 -10.30 4.33 -9.32
C GLY A 21 -10.64 5.11 -10.59
N PHE A 22 -11.17 6.32 -10.47
CA PHE A 22 -11.55 7.14 -11.63
C PHE A 22 -10.35 7.61 -12.44
N ILE A 23 -9.28 8.07 -11.79
CA ILE A 23 -8.07 8.50 -12.50
C ILE A 23 -7.44 7.32 -13.24
N ALA A 24 -7.24 6.19 -12.54
CA ALA A 24 -6.63 5.01 -13.12
C ALA A 24 -7.47 4.43 -14.27
N ARG A 25 -8.79 4.30 -14.09
CA ARG A 25 -9.70 3.87 -15.18
C ARG A 25 -9.60 4.80 -16.39
N SER A 26 -9.70 6.12 -16.19
CA SER A 26 -9.59 7.08 -17.29
C SER A 26 -8.26 6.98 -18.04
N MET A 27 -7.15 6.76 -17.32
CA MET A 27 -5.84 6.55 -17.94
C MET A 27 -5.79 5.24 -18.74
N MET A 28 -6.39 4.16 -18.23
CA MET A 28 -6.44 2.87 -18.92
C MET A 28 -7.33 2.93 -20.15
N GLU A 29 -8.51 3.57 -20.06
CA GLU A 29 -9.43 3.77 -21.20
C GLU A 29 -8.78 4.61 -22.30
N ALA A 30 -8.15 5.71 -21.96
CA ALA A 30 -7.51 6.59 -22.93
C ALA A 30 -6.23 6.01 -23.55
N GLY A 31 -5.46 5.24 -22.80
CA GLY A 31 -4.13 4.75 -23.20
C GLY A 31 -4.06 3.25 -23.49
N GLY A 32 -5.11 2.48 -23.26
CA GLY A 32 -5.11 1.02 -23.40
C GLY A 32 -3.98 0.38 -22.60
N LYS A 33 -3.24 -0.54 -23.20
CA LYS A 33 -2.09 -1.21 -22.53
C LYS A 33 -1.00 -0.24 -22.03
N ARG A 34 -0.82 0.90 -22.69
CA ARG A 34 0.14 1.91 -22.24
C ARG A 34 -0.38 2.63 -21.00
N GLY A 35 -1.67 2.92 -20.96
CA GLY A 35 -2.33 3.50 -19.79
C GLY A 35 -2.28 2.56 -18.58
N GLU A 36 -2.58 1.28 -18.78
CA GLU A 36 -2.45 0.28 -17.72
C GLU A 36 -1.02 0.20 -17.17
N ARG A 37 -0.01 0.16 -18.05
CA ARG A 37 1.39 0.17 -17.61
C ARG A 37 1.72 1.40 -16.79
N ALA A 38 1.28 2.59 -17.18
CA ALA A 38 1.51 3.82 -16.45
C ALA A 38 0.84 3.80 -15.06
N VAL A 39 -0.37 3.25 -14.95
CA VAL A 39 -1.05 3.04 -13.66
C VAL A 39 -0.24 2.10 -12.76
N ARG A 40 0.20 0.95 -13.29
CA ARG A 40 1.02 -0.01 -12.52
C ARG A 40 2.33 0.63 -12.05
N GLU A 41 3.05 1.33 -12.92
CA GLU A 41 4.28 2.05 -12.55
C GLU A 41 4.05 3.10 -11.46
N ALA A 42 2.93 3.82 -11.50
CA ALA A 42 2.57 4.78 -10.45
C ALA A 42 2.32 4.11 -9.11
N VAL A 43 1.62 2.96 -9.10
CA VAL A 43 1.39 2.17 -7.89
C VAL A 43 2.69 1.59 -7.34
N ILE A 44 3.57 1.09 -8.20
CA ILE A 44 4.89 0.59 -7.80
C ILE A 44 5.71 1.68 -7.12
N ARG A 45 5.74 2.89 -7.69
CA ARG A 45 6.44 4.04 -7.06
C ARG A 45 5.84 4.36 -5.70
N TYR A 46 4.52 4.47 -5.63
CA TYR A 46 3.82 4.73 -4.37
C TYR A 46 4.12 3.67 -3.31
N GLY A 47 4.11 2.39 -3.70
CA GLY A 47 4.44 1.29 -2.80
C GLY A 47 5.88 1.36 -2.29
N ARG A 48 6.84 1.69 -3.17
CA ARG A 48 8.25 1.87 -2.79
C ARG A 48 8.42 3.04 -1.83
N ASP A 49 7.89 4.21 -2.15
CA ASP A 49 7.97 5.39 -1.29
C ASP A 49 7.39 5.09 0.11
N LEU A 50 6.29 4.33 0.16
CA LEU A 50 5.66 3.92 1.41
C LEU A 50 6.55 2.93 2.17
N GLY A 51 7.06 1.89 1.51
CA GLY A 51 7.92 0.88 2.12
C GLY A 51 9.23 1.45 2.67
N GLU A 52 9.90 2.30 1.89
CA GLU A 52 11.12 3.01 2.31
C GLU A 52 10.86 3.95 3.49
N GLY A 53 9.76 4.70 3.45
CA GLY A 53 9.36 5.59 4.53
C GLY A 53 9.11 4.86 5.84
N ILE A 54 8.42 3.72 5.78
CA ILE A 54 8.17 2.85 6.93
C ILE A 54 9.49 2.27 7.46
N ARG A 55 10.32 1.71 6.59
CA ARG A 55 11.61 1.16 6.96
C ARG A 55 12.48 2.19 7.67
N LYS A 56 12.62 3.37 7.08
CA LYS A 56 13.40 4.47 7.66
C LYS A 56 12.90 4.85 9.05
N ALA A 57 11.58 5.01 9.22
CA ALA A 57 10.97 5.35 10.50
C ALA A 57 11.23 4.29 11.58
N TYR A 58 11.20 3.00 11.21
CA TYR A 58 11.51 1.94 12.16
C TYR A 58 12.98 1.90 12.55
N LEU A 59 13.88 2.10 11.60
CA LEU A 59 15.32 2.18 11.88
C LEU A 59 15.67 3.35 12.80
N GLU A 60 15.07 4.51 12.58
CA GLU A 60 15.23 5.69 13.46
C GLU A 60 14.72 5.44 14.88
N LEU A 61 13.72 4.58 15.03
CA LEU A 61 13.18 4.17 16.32
C LEU A 61 13.92 2.97 16.95
N GLY A 62 14.98 2.46 16.32
CA GLY A 62 15.70 1.26 16.77
C GLY A 62 14.85 -0.01 16.72
N LYS A 63 13.86 -0.07 15.82
CA LYS A 63 12.98 -1.22 15.67
C LYS A 63 13.48 -2.18 14.63
N LYS A 64 13.16 -3.46 14.80
CA LYS A 64 13.42 -4.51 13.80
C LYS A 64 12.57 -4.28 12.55
N THR A 65 13.14 -4.59 11.38
CA THR A 65 12.45 -4.45 10.09
C THR A 65 11.98 -5.80 9.55
N ASN A 66 11.29 -6.58 10.37
CA ASN A 66 10.70 -7.88 10.00
C ASN A 66 9.21 -7.77 9.62
N LEU A 67 8.61 -8.90 9.25
CA LEU A 67 7.21 -8.93 8.81
C LEU A 67 6.25 -8.65 9.96
N HIS A 68 6.48 -9.23 11.13
CA HIS A 68 5.63 -8.99 12.29
C HIS A 68 5.57 -7.49 12.62
N THR A 69 6.72 -6.82 12.64
CA THR A 69 6.80 -5.36 12.88
C THR A 69 6.06 -4.58 11.80
N LEU A 70 6.21 -4.94 10.51
CA LEU A 70 5.51 -4.29 9.41
C LEU A 70 3.99 -4.33 9.58
N PHE A 71 3.45 -5.50 9.92
CA PHE A 71 2.00 -5.70 9.99
C PHE A 71 1.36 -5.25 11.31
N GLN A 72 2.16 -4.92 12.32
CA GLN A 72 1.69 -4.21 13.51
C GLN A 72 1.41 -2.73 13.23
N MET A 73 1.94 -2.16 12.15
CA MET A 73 1.58 -0.82 11.72
C MET A 73 0.19 -0.80 11.12
N GLU A 74 -0.74 -0.22 11.81
CA GLU A 74 -2.11 -0.04 11.38
C GLU A 74 -2.32 0.64 10.01
N PRO A 75 -1.45 1.59 9.55
CA PRO A 75 -1.70 2.30 8.31
C PRO A 75 -1.53 1.49 7.04
N CYS A 76 -0.78 0.39 7.06
CA CYS A 76 -0.53 -0.39 5.85
C CYS A 76 -1.73 -1.20 5.35
N CYS A 77 -2.63 -1.61 6.25
CA CYS A 77 -3.70 -2.54 5.89
C CYS A 77 -4.98 -2.36 6.71
N GLY A 78 -5.39 -1.10 6.93
CA GLY A 78 -6.76 -0.89 7.38
C GLY A 78 -6.94 -0.72 8.86
N THR A 79 -6.79 0.53 9.28
CA THR A 79 -7.44 1.07 10.48
C THR A 79 -8.95 1.23 10.26
N ASP A 80 -9.43 1.07 9.04
CA ASP A 80 -10.87 1.13 8.76
C ASP A 80 -11.54 -0.13 9.32
N PRO A 81 -12.50 0.01 10.25
CA PRO A 81 -13.16 -1.12 10.92
C PRO A 81 -13.98 -2.00 9.97
N ARG A 82 -14.21 -1.54 8.75
CA ARG A 82 -14.88 -2.34 7.72
C ARG A 82 -14.00 -3.45 7.17
N PHE A 83 -12.67 -3.39 7.29
CA PHE A 83 -11.82 -4.53 6.91
C PHE A 83 -12.13 -5.75 7.77
N LYS A 84 -12.43 -6.88 7.12
CA LYS A 84 -12.58 -8.18 7.78
C LYS A 84 -11.49 -9.09 7.26
N ARG A 85 -10.57 -9.45 8.13
CA ARG A 85 -9.41 -10.30 7.80
C ARG A 85 -9.22 -11.39 8.82
N ASN A 86 -8.68 -12.51 8.36
CA ASN A 86 -8.19 -13.59 9.19
C ASN A 86 -6.67 -13.70 9.03
N ILE A 87 -5.95 -13.59 10.13
CA ILE A 87 -4.51 -13.78 10.16
C ILE A 87 -4.26 -15.23 10.47
N ILE A 88 -3.74 -15.97 9.49
CA ILE A 88 -3.46 -17.41 9.58
C ILE A 88 -2.10 -17.62 10.25
N LYS A 89 -1.12 -16.78 9.91
CA LYS A 89 0.22 -16.84 10.48
C LYS A 89 0.80 -15.43 10.55
N ASP A 90 1.41 -15.09 11.68
CA ASP A 90 2.09 -13.83 11.92
C ASP A 90 3.37 -14.10 12.71
N THR A 91 4.49 -14.07 11.99
CA THR A 91 5.83 -14.25 12.55
C THR A 91 6.77 -13.21 11.93
N GLU A 92 7.98 -13.12 12.44
CA GLU A 92 9.02 -12.26 11.87
C GLU A 92 9.36 -12.60 10.41
N GLU A 93 9.24 -13.88 10.03
CA GLU A 93 9.64 -14.41 8.72
C GLU A 93 8.47 -14.68 7.77
N VAL A 94 7.27 -14.89 8.29
CA VAL A 94 6.10 -15.28 7.49
C VAL A 94 4.85 -14.60 8.02
N GLN A 95 4.12 -13.96 7.11
CA GLN A 95 2.79 -13.44 7.40
C GLN A 95 1.81 -13.96 6.33
N LEU A 96 0.77 -14.67 6.78
CA LEU A 96 -0.30 -15.19 5.94
C LEU A 96 -1.63 -14.62 6.40
N GLN A 97 -2.36 -14.01 5.47
CA GLN A 97 -3.68 -13.45 5.78
C GLN A 97 -4.68 -13.63 4.65
N GLU A 98 -5.94 -13.70 5.03
CA GLU A 98 -7.09 -13.67 4.14
C GLU A 98 -7.95 -12.47 4.50
N VAL A 99 -8.39 -11.73 3.48
CA VAL A 99 -9.26 -10.56 3.63
C VAL A 99 -10.60 -10.88 2.98
N TYR A 100 -11.65 -10.95 3.79
CA TYR A 100 -13.01 -11.29 3.37
C TYR A 100 -13.90 -10.07 3.09
N HIS A 101 -13.52 -8.92 3.59
CA HIS A 101 -14.15 -7.65 3.27
C HIS A 101 -13.08 -6.56 3.18
N CYS A 102 -13.05 -5.88 2.04
CA CYS A 102 -12.13 -4.78 1.75
C CYS A 102 -12.93 -3.57 1.27
N PRO A 103 -12.98 -2.48 2.03
CA PRO A 103 -13.74 -1.28 1.64
C PRO A 103 -13.23 -0.65 0.34
N LEU A 104 -11.95 -0.79 -0.01
CA LEU A 104 -11.43 -0.35 -1.31
C LEU A 104 -12.05 -1.15 -2.46
N ALA A 105 -12.03 -2.48 -2.36
CA ALA A 105 -12.60 -3.35 -3.38
C ALA A 105 -14.11 -3.13 -3.55
N GLU A 106 -14.81 -2.87 -2.43
CA GLU A 106 -16.23 -2.54 -2.45
C GLU A 106 -16.51 -1.25 -3.22
N VAL A 107 -15.74 -0.18 -2.94
CA VAL A 107 -15.84 1.09 -3.66
C VAL A 107 -15.53 0.88 -5.15
N TRP A 108 -14.44 0.20 -5.49
CA TRP A 108 -14.07 -0.04 -6.88
C TRP A 108 -15.09 -0.87 -7.66
N LYS A 109 -15.71 -1.87 -7.02
CA LYS A 109 -16.82 -2.63 -7.63
C LYS A 109 -18.04 -1.75 -7.87
N ARG A 110 -18.44 -0.95 -6.89
CA ARG A 110 -19.58 -0.05 -7.00
C ARG A 110 -19.42 1.03 -8.07
N GLU A 111 -18.21 1.54 -8.23
CA GLU A 111 -17.87 2.64 -9.16
C GLU A 111 -17.33 2.13 -10.52
N ASP A 112 -17.45 0.82 -10.79
CA ASP A 112 -16.96 0.20 -12.05
C ASP A 112 -15.47 0.45 -12.32
N CYS A 113 -14.64 0.36 -11.26
CA CYS A 113 -13.20 0.59 -11.31
C CYS A 113 -12.39 -0.66 -10.92
N THR A 114 -12.96 -1.86 -11.09
CA THR A 114 -12.39 -3.13 -10.61
C THR A 114 -11.01 -3.42 -11.22
N GLU A 115 -10.84 -3.18 -12.53
CA GLU A 115 -9.56 -3.36 -13.21
C GLU A 115 -8.46 -2.44 -12.66
N ALA A 116 -8.80 -1.18 -12.39
CA ALA A 116 -7.89 -0.24 -11.74
C ALA A 116 -7.52 -0.72 -10.33
N GLY A 117 -8.53 -1.20 -9.57
CA GLY A 117 -8.33 -1.79 -8.25
C GLY A 117 -7.44 -3.02 -8.28
N ARG A 118 -7.53 -3.86 -9.32
CA ARG A 118 -6.66 -5.01 -9.53
C ARG A 118 -5.19 -4.58 -9.67
N CYS A 119 -4.91 -3.57 -10.51
CA CYS A 119 -3.56 -3.03 -10.65
C CYS A 119 -3.00 -2.56 -9.28
N TYR A 120 -3.83 -1.90 -8.48
CA TYR A 120 -3.43 -1.45 -7.14
C TYR A 120 -3.07 -2.62 -6.22
N CYS A 121 -3.94 -3.63 -6.11
CA CYS A 121 -3.73 -4.75 -5.20
C CYS A 121 -2.51 -5.61 -5.59
N GLU A 122 -2.31 -5.83 -6.90
CA GLU A 122 -1.19 -6.62 -7.40
C GLU A 122 0.15 -5.92 -7.14
N GLU A 123 0.27 -4.63 -7.48
CA GLU A 123 1.57 -3.94 -7.45
C GLU A 123 1.94 -3.41 -6.06
N LEU A 124 0.97 -2.94 -5.27
CA LEU A 124 1.26 -2.32 -3.98
C LEU A 124 1.92 -3.30 -3.01
N ALA A 125 1.36 -4.51 -2.86
CA ALA A 125 1.86 -5.48 -1.90
C ALA A 125 3.32 -5.87 -2.19
N HIS A 126 3.65 -6.06 -3.46
CA HIS A 126 5.00 -6.41 -3.90
C HIS A 126 5.97 -5.25 -3.70
N SER A 127 5.65 -4.06 -4.21
CA SER A 127 6.55 -2.92 -4.21
C SER A 127 6.81 -2.37 -2.80
N LEU A 128 5.78 -2.36 -1.95
CA LEU A 128 5.92 -1.96 -0.55
C LEU A 128 6.84 -2.91 0.22
N LEU A 129 6.60 -4.23 0.09
CA LEU A 129 7.41 -5.22 0.79
C LEU A 129 8.87 -5.21 0.31
N ASP A 130 9.07 -5.14 -1.00
CA ASP A 130 10.39 -5.06 -1.62
C ASP A 130 11.21 -3.90 -1.02
N ALA A 131 10.63 -2.71 -1.00
CA ALA A 131 11.27 -1.51 -0.47
C ALA A 131 11.46 -1.55 1.06
N TYR A 132 10.45 -2.04 1.80
CA TYR A 132 10.56 -2.18 3.25
C TYR A 132 11.65 -3.15 3.68
N THR A 133 11.80 -4.26 2.95
CA THR A 133 12.78 -5.31 3.26
C THR A 133 14.10 -5.16 2.49
N ASP A 134 14.26 -4.08 1.71
CA ASP A 134 15.46 -3.84 0.89
C ASP A 134 15.73 -5.02 -0.08
N GLY A 135 14.69 -5.43 -0.81
CA GLY A 135 14.75 -6.48 -1.83
C GLY A 135 14.75 -7.92 -1.30
N ARG A 136 14.57 -8.14 0.01
CA ARG A 136 14.68 -9.49 0.62
C ARG A 136 13.34 -10.15 0.86
N GLY A 137 12.27 -9.37 0.87
CA GLY A 137 10.90 -9.85 1.06
C GLY A 137 10.29 -10.36 -0.23
N GLN A 138 9.42 -11.33 -0.10
CA GLN A 138 8.66 -11.88 -1.21
C GLN A 138 7.17 -11.85 -0.88
N ALA A 139 6.38 -11.18 -1.70
CA ALA A 139 4.93 -11.18 -1.60
C ALA A 139 4.32 -12.16 -2.62
N ASN A 140 3.19 -12.75 -2.28
CA ASN A 140 2.36 -13.53 -3.19
C ASN A 140 0.89 -13.17 -2.93
N VAL A 141 0.20 -12.75 -3.99
CA VAL A 141 -1.23 -12.45 -3.98
C VAL A 141 -1.91 -13.50 -4.85
N SER A 142 -2.45 -14.55 -4.24
CA SER A 142 -3.01 -15.69 -4.97
C SER A 142 -4.49 -15.53 -5.33
N ASN A 143 -5.23 -14.75 -4.54
CA ASN A 143 -6.64 -14.42 -4.77
C ASN A 143 -6.83 -12.92 -4.57
N SER A 144 -7.74 -12.32 -5.31
CA SER A 144 -8.08 -10.91 -5.17
C SER A 144 -9.57 -10.66 -5.40
N MET A 145 -10.23 -10.00 -4.46
CA MET A 145 -11.63 -9.60 -4.60
C MET A 145 -11.91 -8.65 -5.77
N THR A 146 -10.86 -8.09 -6.37
CA THR A 146 -10.95 -7.32 -7.63
C THR A 146 -10.96 -8.22 -8.88
N CYS A 147 -10.84 -9.54 -8.72
CA CYS A 147 -11.08 -10.53 -9.78
C CYS A 147 -12.51 -11.06 -9.66
N ASP A 148 -13.19 -11.25 -10.80
CA ASP A 148 -14.63 -11.58 -10.85
C ASP A 148 -15.04 -12.88 -10.15
N ARG A 149 -14.10 -13.78 -9.91
CA ARG A 149 -14.35 -15.11 -9.32
C ARG A 149 -13.90 -15.26 -7.89
N ASP A 150 -13.20 -14.26 -7.34
CA ASP A 150 -12.62 -14.35 -6.01
C ASP A 150 -13.50 -13.65 -4.98
N PHE A 151 -13.86 -14.39 -3.93
CA PHE A 151 -14.67 -13.88 -2.82
C PHE A 151 -13.81 -13.31 -1.68
N PHE A 152 -12.51 -13.48 -1.74
CA PHE A 152 -11.56 -13.01 -0.73
C PHE A 152 -10.20 -12.73 -1.38
N CYS A 153 -9.37 -11.95 -0.67
CA CYS A 153 -7.97 -11.79 -1.04
C CYS A 153 -7.11 -12.68 -0.15
N ARG A 154 -6.11 -13.35 -0.72
CA ARG A 154 -5.12 -14.12 0.02
C ARG A 154 -3.74 -13.56 -0.23
N PHE A 155 -3.08 -13.14 0.85
CA PHE A 155 -1.74 -12.60 0.84
C PHE A 155 -0.80 -13.51 1.63
N ALA A 156 0.35 -13.79 1.04
CA ALA A 156 1.45 -14.50 1.69
C ALA A 156 2.74 -13.68 1.54
N PHE A 157 3.35 -13.35 2.66
CA PHE A 157 4.59 -12.58 2.72
C PHE A 157 5.67 -13.43 3.38
N TYR A 158 6.85 -13.39 2.81
CA TYR A 158 8.00 -14.17 3.25
C TYR A 158 9.24 -13.29 3.37
N LEU A 159 9.97 -13.45 4.45
CA LEU A 159 11.27 -12.84 4.69
C LEU A 159 12.23 -13.95 5.13
N ARG A 160 13.11 -14.38 4.23
CA ARG A 160 13.93 -15.58 4.43
C ARG A 160 15.32 -15.24 4.93
N PRO A 161 15.67 -15.61 6.18
CA PRO A 161 16.99 -15.34 6.76
C PRO A 161 18.15 -15.98 5.98
N ALA A 162 17.88 -17.10 5.28
CA ALA A 162 18.89 -17.80 4.49
C ALA A 162 19.49 -16.96 3.35
N ASN A 163 18.81 -15.90 2.92
CA ASN A 163 19.24 -15.00 1.86
C ASN A 163 19.87 -13.70 2.40
N MET A 164 20.19 -13.65 3.69
CA MET A 164 20.67 -12.44 4.39
C MET A 164 22.08 -12.66 4.94
N ASP A 165 22.90 -11.61 4.92
CA ASP A 165 24.11 -11.55 5.72
C ASP A 165 23.81 -11.35 7.21
N GLU A 166 24.84 -11.39 8.07
CA GLU A 166 24.64 -11.32 9.52
C GLU A 166 24.13 -9.94 9.99
N ASP A 167 24.60 -8.85 9.38
CA ASP A 167 24.15 -7.49 9.72
C ASP A 167 22.66 -7.32 9.38
N GLN A 168 22.25 -7.89 8.27
CA GLN A 168 20.85 -7.89 7.82
C GLN A 168 19.97 -8.74 8.74
N LYS A 169 20.46 -9.90 9.18
CA LYS A 169 19.75 -10.74 10.15
C LYS A 169 19.59 -10.02 11.48
N GLU A 170 20.64 -9.35 11.94
CA GLU A 170 20.57 -8.57 13.17
C GLU A 170 19.55 -7.43 13.07
N GLN A 171 19.55 -6.70 11.96
CA GLN A 171 18.59 -5.62 11.70
C GLN A 171 17.13 -6.10 11.66
N CYS A 172 16.88 -7.27 11.04
CA CYS A 172 15.54 -7.81 10.88
C CYS A 172 15.07 -8.57 12.12
N PHE A 173 15.93 -9.35 12.74
CA PHE A 173 15.56 -10.30 13.78
C PHE A 173 16.23 -10.01 15.13
N GLY A 174 17.37 -9.30 15.15
CA GLY A 174 18.16 -9.02 16.35
C GLY A 174 18.67 -10.28 17.04
N ASN A 175 19.36 -10.09 18.19
CA ASN A 175 19.66 -11.21 19.06
C ASN A 175 18.35 -11.69 19.72
N ARG A 176 17.95 -12.93 19.49
CA ARG A 176 16.68 -13.54 19.94
C ARG A 176 16.51 -13.60 21.49
N GLY A 177 17.29 -12.80 22.25
CA GLY A 177 17.38 -12.86 23.71
C GLY A 177 16.56 -11.83 24.49
N GLU A 178 16.06 -10.75 23.87
CA GLU A 178 15.50 -9.63 24.66
C GLU A 178 14.24 -9.02 24.03
N GLU A 179 13.12 -9.73 24.01
CA GLU A 179 11.81 -9.05 23.94
C GLU A 179 10.68 -9.92 24.50
N SER A 180 10.54 -9.87 25.83
CA SER A 180 9.25 -10.12 26.48
C SER A 180 8.81 -8.83 27.18
N GLY A 181 7.79 -8.19 26.62
CA GLY A 181 6.97 -7.24 27.38
C GLY A 181 7.23 -5.77 27.16
N ARG A 182 6.66 -5.21 26.10
CA ARG A 182 6.04 -3.85 26.13
C ARG A 182 5.04 -3.73 24.99
N SER A 183 3.79 -3.91 25.29
CA SER A 183 2.69 -3.42 24.45
C SER A 183 2.69 -1.88 24.53
N GLY A 184 3.42 -1.24 23.63
CA GLY A 184 3.47 0.21 23.50
C GLY A 184 2.77 0.63 22.21
N GLN A 185 1.86 1.57 22.34
CA GLN A 185 1.22 2.25 21.21
C GLN A 185 2.32 2.89 20.36
N TYR A 186 2.58 2.36 19.16
CA TYR A 186 3.63 2.85 18.28
C TYR A 186 3.23 4.19 17.66
N PRO A 187 4.11 5.20 17.66
CA PRO A 187 3.83 6.45 16.96
C PRO A 187 3.76 6.18 15.46
N VAL A 188 2.64 6.53 14.85
CA VAL A 188 2.49 6.51 13.39
C VAL A 188 3.47 7.53 12.81
N PRO A 189 4.34 7.16 11.85
CA PRO A 189 5.23 8.11 11.21
C PRO A 189 4.46 9.32 10.67
N SER A 190 5.01 10.53 10.82
CA SER A 190 4.38 11.77 10.36
C SER A 190 4.04 11.74 8.86
N PHE A 191 4.77 10.98 8.09
CA PHE A 191 4.52 10.70 6.68
C PHE A 191 3.15 10.04 6.43
N VAL A 192 2.75 9.10 7.28
CA VAL A 192 1.45 8.44 7.18
C VAL A 192 0.32 9.34 7.68
N ARG A 193 0.63 10.27 8.63
CA ARG A 193 -0.32 11.27 9.11
C ARG A 193 -0.60 12.37 8.09
N SER A 194 0.36 12.72 7.22
CA SER A 194 0.18 13.75 6.18
C SER A 194 -0.67 13.29 5.00
N SER A 195 -0.92 11.98 4.83
CA SER A 195 -1.90 11.44 3.90
C SER A 195 -3.35 11.69 4.36
N GLY A 196 -3.55 12.11 5.60
CA GLY A 196 -4.80 12.67 6.09
C GLY A 196 -4.86 14.16 5.75
N CYS A 197 -5.61 14.55 4.73
CA CYS A 197 -5.93 15.93 4.39
C CYS A 197 -6.30 16.75 5.64
N GLY A 198 -5.37 17.56 6.10
CA GLY A 198 -5.56 18.49 7.20
C GLY A 198 -4.51 19.57 7.18
N GLY A 199 -4.78 20.64 6.42
CA GLY A 199 -4.20 21.96 6.59
C GLY A 199 -2.78 22.20 6.06
N ARG A 200 -2.72 22.88 4.88
CA ARG A 200 -1.62 23.74 4.40
C ARG A 200 -0.19 23.20 4.59
N GLY A 201 0.20 22.30 3.72
CA GLY A 201 1.57 22.04 3.37
C GLY A 201 1.61 21.75 1.89
N ILE A 202 2.05 22.68 1.09
CA ILE A 202 2.19 22.56 -0.35
C ILE A 202 3.21 21.44 -0.59
N PHE A 203 2.74 20.31 -1.08
CA PHE A 203 3.59 19.29 -1.67
C PHE A 203 4.23 19.94 -2.91
N ARG A 204 5.48 20.37 -2.81
CA ARG A 204 6.31 20.69 -3.97
C ARG A 204 7.05 19.41 -4.37
N PRO A 205 6.63 18.70 -5.42
CA PRO A 205 7.56 17.81 -6.09
C PRO A 205 8.65 18.66 -6.68
N GLY A 206 9.90 18.42 -6.35
CA GLY A 206 11.05 19.01 -7.04
C GLY A 206 11.10 18.52 -8.48
N TRP A 207 10.33 19.15 -9.35
CA TRP A 207 10.41 19.01 -10.78
C TRP A 207 11.31 20.13 -11.32
N THR A 208 12.60 19.85 -11.45
CA THR A 208 13.49 20.62 -12.32
C THR A 208 13.58 19.87 -13.65
N GLY A 209 12.80 20.30 -14.65
CA GLY A 209 12.85 19.69 -15.98
C GLY A 209 12.01 20.48 -16.96
N SER A 210 12.68 21.36 -17.70
CA SER A 210 12.43 21.94 -19.03
C SER A 210 10.98 22.02 -19.54
N SER A 211 10.60 23.26 -19.81
CA SER A 211 9.46 23.74 -20.59
C SER A 211 9.17 22.92 -21.85
N GLY A 212 8.24 21.98 -21.80
CA GLY A 212 7.61 21.36 -22.94
C GLY A 212 6.15 21.81 -23.04
N ARG A 213 5.84 22.60 -24.06
CA ARG A 213 4.51 23.11 -24.40
C ARG A 213 3.59 21.92 -24.71
N TRP A 214 2.45 21.81 -24.04
CA TRP A 214 1.39 20.84 -24.37
C TRP A 214 0.84 21.14 -25.77
N PRO A 215 0.67 20.16 -26.66
CA PRO A 215 -0.10 20.37 -27.88
C PRO A 215 -1.58 20.49 -27.54
N GLY A 216 -2.20 21.54 -28.10
CA GLY A 216 -3.63 21.80 -27.97
C GLY A 216 -4.51 20.73 -28.63
N PRO A 217 -5.82 20.78 -28.36
CA PRO A 217 -6.76 19.76 -28.83
C PRO A 217 -6.84 19.72 -30.36
N VAL A 218 -6.78 18.50 -30.92
CA VAL A 218 -7.01 18.25 -32.35
C VAL A 218 -8.52 18.27 -32.61
N PRO A 219 -9.02 19.05 -33.58
CA PRO A 219 -10.43 19.06 -33.88
C PRO A 219 -10.86 17.76 -34.60
N GLY A 220 -12.09 17.35 -34.31
CA GLY A 220 -12.72 16.12 -34.68
C GLY A 220 -12.82 15.81 -36.17
N GLY A 221 -13.00 14.54 -36.44
CA GLY A 221 -13.44 13.98 -37.69
C GLY A 221 -14.34 12.79 -37.41
N CYS A 222 -15.66 13.01 -37.47
CA CYS A 222 -16.64 11.94 -37.60
C CYS A 222 -16.39 11.20 -38.94
N ARG A 223 -16.28 9.87 -38.87
CA ARG A 223 -17.05 8.93 -39.73
C ARG A 223 -17.03 7.56 -39.11
#